data_c31af829f7f2141771a4ca505ba4d59b
#
_entry.id   c31af829f7f2141771a4ca505ba4d59b
#
_cell.length_a   1.000
_cell.length_b   1.000
_cell.length_c   1.000
_cell.angle_alpha   90.00
_cell.angle_beta   90.00
_cell.angle_gamma   90.00
#
_symmetry.space_group_name_H-M   'P 1'
#
loop_
_entity.id
_entity.type
_entity.pdbx_description
1 polymer ?
#
loop_
_entity_poly.entity_id
_entity_poly.type
_entity_poly.pdbx_seq_one_letter_code
_entity_poly.pdbx_strand_id
1 'polypeptide(L)'
;MNNDPIIKKMTGEIVELCDPLQVFLVSYKTNPAKELTSFKLCLVVDDKYENISDLETQILLNTDCPVPCDIIAYTVSDWNECLDDDFTFAYRIDNEGNLLYEQEQ
;
A
#
# COMPACT_ATOMS: atom_id res chain seq x y z
N MET A 1 9.60 0.63 11.65
CA MET A 1 9.81 0.29 10.21
C MET A 1 9.24 1.31 9.23
N ASN A 2 8.29 2.15 9.67
CA ASN A 2 7.72 3.22 8.83
C ASN A 2 8.77 4.19 8.27
N ASN A 3 9.90 4.33 8.98
CA ASN A 3 10.99 5.22 8.57
C ASN A 3 12.07 4.54 7.73
N ASP A 4 11.85 3.28 7.34
CA ASP A 4 12.79 2.56 6.50
C ASP A 4 12.96 3.28 5.15
N PRO A 5 14.20 3.55 4.70
CA PRO A 5 14.43 4.28 3.44
C PRO A 5 13.84 3.60 2.21
N ILE A 6 13.83 2.26 2.18
CA ILE A 6 13.27 1.50 1.06
C ILE A 6 11.75 1.69 1.00
N ILE A 7 11.07 1.58 2.14
CA ILE A 7 9.62 1.77 2.24
C ILE A 7 9.24 3.21 1.90
N LYS A 8 9.99 4.18 2.40
CA LYS A 8 9.76 5.60 2.09
C LYS A 8 9.90 5.91 0.61
N LYS A 9 10.96 5.38 -0.02
CA LYS A 9 11.20 5.58 -1.44
C LYS A 9 10.07 4.98 -2.27
N MET A 10 9.67 3.75 -1.96
CA MET A 10 8.58 3.07 -2.66
C MET A 10 7.27 3.82 -2.51
N THR A 11 6.96 4.28 -1.31
CA THR A 11 5.75 5.09 -1.05
C THR A 11 5.75 6.36 -1.89
N GLY A 12 6.88 7.06 -1.96
CA GLY A 12 7.01 8.28 -2.76
C GLY A 12 6.81 8.03 -4.24
N GLU A 13 7.37 6.94 -4.77
CA GLU A 13 7.18 6.57 -6.18
C GLU A 13 5.72 6.24 -6.49
N ILE A 14 5.04 5.55 -5.59
CA ILE A 14 3.62 5.21 -5.74
C ILE A 14 2.77 6.48 -5.74
N VAL A 15 3.04 7.40 -4.83
CA VAL A 15 2.32 8.68 -4.76
C VAL A 15 2.44 9.44 -6.08
N GLU A 16 3.62 9.47 -6.68
CA GLU A 16 3.83 10.14 -7.96
C GLU A 16 3.13 9.44 -9.12
N LEU A 17 3.05 8.11 -9.09
CA LEU A 17 2.48 7.32 -10.17
C LEU A 17 0.95 7.37 -10.22
N CYS A 18 0.28 7.26 -9.09
CA CYS A 18 -1.18 7.07 -9.09
C CYS A 18 -1.93 7.98 -8.14
N ASP A 19 -1.25 8.89 -7.44
CA ASP A 19 -1.88 9.86 -6.55
C ASP A 19 -2.93 9.20 -5.62
N PRO A 20 -2.51 8.22 -4.79
CA PRO A 20 -3.45 7.50 -3.95
C PRO A 20 -4.02 8.38 -2.85
N LEU A 21 -5.20 8.01 -2.33
CA LEU A 21 -5.79 8.69 -1.20
C LEU A 21 -5.10 8.31 0.10
N GLN A 22 -4.70 7.03 0.23
CA GLN A 22 -4.00 6.52 1.40
C GLN A 22 -3.03 5.41 0.98
N VAL A 23 -1.93 5.29 1.73
CA VAL A 23 -0.98 4.18 1.60
C VAL A 23 -0.72 3.63 3.00
N PHE A 24 -0.91 2.34 3.19
CA PHE A 24 -0.67 1.64 4.46
C PHE A 24 0.48 0.65 4.34
N LEU A 25 1.30 0.53 5.38
CA LEU A 25 2.21 -0.60 5.56
C LEU A 25 1.42 -1.72 6.26
N VAL A 26 1.20 -2.81 5.55
CA VAL A 26 0.41 -3.94 6.05
C VAL A 26 1.27 -4.87 6.89
N SER A 27 2.43 -5.22 6.37
CA SER A 27 3.36 -6.14 7.04
C SER A 27 4.76 -5.98 6.45
N TYR A 28 5.74 -6.48 7.19
CA TYR A 28 7.13 -6.52 6.73
C TYR A 28 7.86 -7.67 7.38
N LYS A 29 8.98 -8.08 6.78
CA LYS A 29 9.87 -9.11 7.32
C LYS A 29 11.28 -8.56 7.37
N THR A 30 12.02 -8.97 8.40
CA THR A 30 13.43 -8.62 8.57
C THR A 30 14.26 -9.88 8.78
N ASN A 31 15.56 -9.78 8.49
CA ASN A 31 16.50 -10.87 8.80
C ASN A 31 17.02 -10.71 10.24
N PRO A 32 17.88 -11.66 10.72
CA PRO A 32 18.44 -11.55 12.09
C PRO A 32 19.24 -10.27 12.34
N ALA A 33 19.78 -9.64 11.28
CA ALA A 33 20.50 -8.36 11.37
C ALA A 33 19.53 -7.16 11.38
N LYS A 34 18.22 -7.40 11.41
CA LYS A 34 17.17 -6.40 11.39
C LYS A 34 17.09 -5.60 10.08
N GLU A 35 17.61 -6.16 9.00
CA GLU A 35 17.50 -5.57 7.68
C GLU A 35 16.18 -6.00 7.03
N LEU A 36 15.52 -5.07 6.35
CA LEU A 36 14.25 -5.35 5.65
C LEU A 36 14.48 -6.36 4.52
N THR A 37 13.68 -7.43 4.51
CA THR A 37 13.77 -8.47 3.46
C THR A 37 12.53 -8.54 2.56
N SER A 38 11.38 -8.05 3.03
CA SER A 38 10.17 -7.94 2.22
C SER A 38 9.15 -7.09 2.95
N PHE A 39 8.17 -6.56 2.22
CA PHE A 39 7.07 -5.81 2.84
C PHE A 39 5.84 -5.82 1.92
N LYS A 40 4.71 -5.45 2.49
CA LYS A 40 3.43 -5.39 1.79
C LYS A 40 2.77 -4.03 2.04
N LEU A 41 2.33 -3.38 0.97
CA LEU A 41 1.62 -2.12 1.01
C LEU A 41 0.18 -2.28 0.55
N CYS A 42 -0.71 -1.48 1.13
CA CYS A 42 -2.09 -1.38 0.69
C CYS A 42 -2.37 0.05 0.27
N LEU A 43 -2.99 0.23 -0.88
CA LEU A 43 -3.34 1.53 -1.43
C LEU A 43 -4.85 1.69 -1.48
N VAL A 44 -5.32 2.88 -1.16
CA VAL A 44 -6.70 3.27 -1.44
C VAL A 44 -6.64 4.36 -2.50
N VAL A 45 -7.28 4.11 -3.64
CA VAL A 45 -7.21 4.99 -4.82
C VAL A 45 -8.60 5.46 -5.23
N ASP A 46 -8.62 6.51 -6.06
CA ASP A 46 -9.85 7.07 -6.61
C ASP A 46 -10.61 6.02 -7.44
N ASP A 47 -11.94 6.14 -7.46
CA ASP A 47 -12.81 5.23 -8.21
C ASP A 47 -12.61 5.28 -9.73
N LYS A 48 -11.86 6.25 -10.24
CA LYS A 48 -11.52 6.33 -11.68
C LYS A 48 -10.70 5.14 -12.17
N TYR A 49 -10.03 4.43 -11.26
CA TYR A 49 -9.26 3.25 -11.61
C TYR A 49 -10.18 2.05 -11.76
N GLU A 50 -10.53 1.70 -12.98
CA GLU A 50 -11.49 0.63 -13.27
C GLU A 50 -10.92 -0.77 -13.13
N ASN A 51 -9.60 -0.94 -13.38
CA ASN A 51 -8.94 -2.23 -13.32
C ASN A 51 -7.82 -2.19 -12.28
N ILE A 52 -8.12 -2.63 -11.08
CA ILE A 52 -7.18 -2.59 -9.95
C ILE A 52 -6.00 -3.53 -10.18
N SER A 53 -6.21 -4.73 -10.74
CA SER A 53 -5.11 -5.64 -11.06
C SER A 53 -4.11 -5.01 -12.02
N ASP A 54 -4.60 -4.27 -12.99
CA ASP A 54 -3.76 -3.57 -13.95
C ASP A 54 -2.96 -2.46 -13.29
N LEU A 55 -3.60 -1.71 -12.39
CA LEU A 55 -2.92 -0.68 -11.60
C LEU A 55 -1.79 -1.27 -10.74
N GLU A 56 -2.06 -2.38 -10.05
CA GLU A 56 -1.06 -3.08 -9.23
C GLU A 56 0.14 -3.50 -10.08
N THR A 57 -0.14 -4.05 -11.26
CA THR A 57 0.90 -4.46 -12.21
C THR A 57 1.72 -3.26 -12.68
N GLN A 58 1.06 -2.16 -13.05
CA GLN A 58 1.74 -0.95 -13.51
C GLN A 58 2.64 -0.36 -12.44
N ILE A 59 2.22 -0.38 -11.19
CA ILE A 59 3.04 0.08 -10.08
C ILE A 59 4.32 -0.76 -9.98
N LEU A 60 4.19 -2.08 -10.00
CA LEU A 60 5.34 -2.98 -9.89
C LEU A 60 6.30 -2.84 -11.07
N LEU A 61 5.77 -2.60 -12.29
CA LEU A 61 6.59 -2.42 -13.49
C LEU A 61 7.32 -1.08 -13.54
N ASN A 62 6.79 -0.07 -12.88
CA ASN A 62 7.32 1.31 -12.96
C ASN A 62 8.05 1.76 -11.70
N THR A 63 8.24 0.87 -10.74
CA THR A 63 9.01 1.16 -9.52
C THR A 63 10.20 0.22 -9.44
N ASP A 64 11.24 0.65 -8.74
CA ASP A 64 12.43 -0.14 -8.52
C ASP A 64 12.61 -0.37 -7.02
N CYS A 65 12.32 -1.59 -6.57
CA CYS A 65 12.40 -1.94 -5.17
C CYS A 65 13.44 -3.04 -4.98
N PRO A 66 14.47 -2.81 -4.13
CA PRO A 66 15.55 -3.79 -3.96
C PRO A 66 15.15 -5.06 -3.19
N VAL A 67 13.95 -5.06 -2.58
CA VAL A 67 13.42 -6.24 -1.88
C VAL A 67 12.01 -6.52 -2.40
N PRO A 68 11.54 -7.79 -2.27
CA PRO A 68 10.16 -8.10 -2.67
C PRO A 68 9.14 -7.20 -1.98
N CYS A 69 8.22 -6.67 -2.76
CA CYS A 69 7.15 -5.81 -2.28
C CYS A 69 5.83 -6.25 -2.91
N ASP A 70 4.86 -6.62 -2.09
CA ASP A 70 3.50 -6.92 -2.55
C ASP A 70 2.65 -5.68 -2.44
N ILE A 71 1.81 -5.47 -3.46
CA ILE A 71 0.90 -4.32 -3.51
C ILE A 71 -0.53 -4.85 -3.59
N ILE A 72 -1.40 -4.35 -2.71
CA ILE A 72 -2.84 -4.56 -2.78
C ILE A 72 -3.48 -3.19 -2.92
N ALA A 73 -4.38 -3.04 -3.87
CA ALA A 73 -5.07 -1.77 -4.07
C ALA A 73 -6.59 -1.96 -4.00
N TYR A 74 -7.26 -0.95 -3.46
CA TYR A 74 -8.71 -0.84 -3.41
C TYR A 74 -9.12 0.51 -3.98
N THR A 75 -10.24 0.56 -4.70
CA THR A 75 -10.89 1.84 -4.94
C THR A 75 -11.48 2.34 -3.63
N VAL A 76 -11.69 3.64 -3.50
CA VAL A 76 -12.27 4.21 -2.27
C VAL A 76 -13.66 3.65 -2.00
N SER A 77 -14.46 3.39 -3.03
CA SER A 77 -15.80 2.79 -2.86
C SER A 77 -15.71 1.37 -2.33
N ASP A 78 -14.83 0.54 -2.90
CA ASP A 78 -14.63 -0.83 -2.42
C ASP A 78 -14.05 -0.86 -1.01
N TRP A 79 -13.12 0.04 -0.73
CA TRP A 79 -12.54 0.19 0.62
C TRP A 79 -13.61 0.47 1.66
N ASN A 80 -14.45 1.47 1.40
CA ASN A 80 -15.51 1.85 2.33
C ASN A 80 -16.55 0.74 2.50
N GLU A 81 -16.90 0.03 1.44
CA GLU A 81 -17.80 -1.11 1.52
C GLU A 81 -17.22 -2.21 2.40
N CYS A 82 -15.94 -2.53 2.23
CA CYS A 82 -15.27 -3.53 3.05
C CYS A 82 -15.16 -3.11 4.52
N LEU A 83 -15.02 -1.82 4.81
CA LEU A 83 -14.92 -1.34 6.19
C LEU A 83 -16.20 -1.55 7.00
N ASP A 84 -17.33 -1.73 6.34
CA ASP A 84 -18.60 -2.02 7.00
C ASP A 84 -18.67 -3.47 7.52
N ASP A 85 -17.72 -4.32 7.16
CA ASP A 85 -17.66 -5.71 7.58
C ASP A 85 -16.37 -5.96 8.36
N ASP A 86 -16.51 -6.25 9.67
CA ASP A 86 -15.39 -6.46 10.60
C ASP A 86 -14.48 -7.64 10.22
N PHE A 87 -14.94 -8.51 9.34
CA PHE A 87 -14.18 -9.71 8.96
C PHE A 87 -13.37 -9.53 7.69
N THR A 88 -13.40 -8.35 7.07
CA THR A 88 -12.63 -8.10 5.85
C THR A 88 -11.18 -7.78 6.14
N PHE A 89 -10.34 -8.00 5.12
CA PHE A 89 -8.93 -7.63 5.17
C PHE A 89 -8.76 -6.10 5.26
N ALA A 90 -9.61 -5.34 4.56
CA ALA A 90 -9.59 -3.87 4.61
C ALA A 90 -9.84 -3.35 6.02
N TYR A 91 -10.81 -3.91 6.73
CA TYR A 91 -11.09 -3.53 8.10
C TYR A 91 -9.87 -3.75 9.00
N ARG A 92 -9.19 -4.91 8.84
CA ARG A 92 -7.98 -5.21 9.61
C ARG A 92 -6.87 -4.20 9.31
N ILE A 93 -6.65 -3.86 8.04
CA ILE A 93 -5.62 -2.90 7.66
C ILE A 93 -5.91 -1.53 8.26
N ASP A 94 -7.17 -1.08 8.20
CA ASP A 94 -7.57 0.21 8.72
C ASP A 94 -7.31 0.33 10.23
N ASN A 95 -7.50 -0.76 10.98
CA ASN A 95 -7.35 -0.77 12.43
C ASN A 95 -5.92 -1.11 12.89
N GLU A 96 -5.20 -1.97 12.18
CA GLU A 96 -3.91 -2.51 12.62
C GLU A 96 -2.73 -2.09 11.76
N GLY A 97 -2.96 -1.65 10.51
CA GLY A 97 -1.92 -1.23 9.61
C GLY A 97 -1.33 0.12 9.98
N ASN A 98 -0.14 0.42 9.46
CA ASN A 98 0.50 1.70 9.67
C ASN A 98 0.24 2.61 8.47
N LEU A 99 -0.42 3.73 8.70
CA LEU A 99 -0.66 4.73 7.66
C LEU A 99 0.66 5.44 7.33
N LEU A 100 1.11 5.30 6.08
CA LEU A 100 2.35 5.92 5.59
C LEU A 100 2.10 7.24 4.89
N TYR A 101 0.96 7.39 4.25
CA TYR A 101 0.60 8.56 3.47
C TYR A 101 -0.90 8.72 3.43
N GLU A 102 -1.35 9.97 3.55
CA GLU A 102 -2.76 10.34 3.40
C GLU A 102 -2.81 11.64 2.61
N GLN A 103 -3.61 11.66 1.55
CA GLN A 103 -3.79 12.84 0.71
C GLN A 103 -4.53 13.92 1.51
N GLU A 104 -4.03 15.14 1.46
CA GLU A 104 -4.73 16.29 2.05
C GLU A 104 -5.95 16.66 1.22
N GLN A 105 -7.03 17.02 1.90
CA GLN A 105 -8.27 17.45 1.26
C GLN A 105 -8.67 18.84 1.70
#